data_637273524449615d7192ce39fcfa1110
#
_entry.id   637273524449615d7192ce39fcfa1110
#
_cell.length_a   1.000
_cell.length_b   1.000
_cell.length_c   1.000
_cell.angle_alpha   90.00
_cell.angle_beta   90.00
_cell.angle_gamma   90.00
#
_symmetry.space_group_name_H-M   'P 1'
#
loop_
_entity.id
_entity.type
_entity.pdbx_description
1 polymer ?
#
loop_
_entity_poly.entity_id
_entity_poly.type
_entity_poly.pdbx_seq_one_letter_code
_entity_poly.pdbx_strand_id
1 'polypeptide(L)'
;MRFFRTAAAFLCAAGILLASACSGGRREPNSPLEVDLTPAAEEGAVTPPFWVAEDEQTGAQVFLLGSMHAGTEDAVYPEYVMEAYRNSTYAAPELDTVAFSGDGRLVSECAGYLRLDGTTAAEVIPEHDGVVEYFRSLGIYNESLEYMKPFYWTSVFSSAVLNKTGLQTQYGTETTFLEMAHRDRKEIREVEGAAAQYKMMGS
;
A
#
# COMPACT_ATOMS: atom_id res chain seq x y z
N MET A 1 33.84 11.09 13.41
CA MET A 1 32.66 11.19 14.31
C MET A 1 31.40 10.90 13.49
N ARG A 2 30.74 9.86 13.85
CA ARG A 2 29.53 9.28 13.23
C ARG A 2 28.33 10.20 13.37
N PHE A 3 27.63 10.51 12.27
CA PHE A 3 26.20 10.84 12.24
C PHE A 3 25.77 10.95 10.78
N PHE A 4 25.47 9.82 10.13
CA PHE A 4 24.60 9.73 8.97
C PHE A 4 24.01 8.31 8.93
N ARG A 5 23.02 8.08 9.76
CA ARG A 5 22.09 6.96 9.64
C ARG A 5 20.84 7.38 10.37
N THR A 6 19.83 7.82 9.66
CA THR A 6 18.40 7.71 9.96
C THR A 6 17.63 8.76 9.18
N ALA A 7 17.46 8.54 7.90
CA ALA A 7 16.46 9.25 7.10
C ALA A 7 16.05 8.39 5.89
N ALA A 8 15.69 7.14 6.14
CA ALA A 8 15.19 6.26 5.08
C ALA A 8 14.31 5.15 5.67
N ALA A 9 13.33 5.51 6.49
CA ALA A 9 12.42 4.53 7.09
C ALA A 9 11.03 5.13 7.37
N PHE A 10 10.47 5.89 6.43
CA PHE A 10 9.05 6.24 6.39
C PHE A 10 8.50 6.03 4.98
N LEU A 11 8.79 4.89 4.39
CA LEU A 11 7.88 4.27 3.45
C LEU A 11 6.99 3.38 4.33
N CYS A 12 5.75 3.83 4.53
CA CYS A 12 4.75 3.09 5.26
C CYS A 12 4.72 1.65 4.73
N ALA A 13 5.11 0.70 5.56
CA ALA A 13 4.83 -0.70 5.30
C ALA A 13 3.32 -0.88 5.52
N ALA A 14 2.52 -0.56 4.49
CA ALA A 14 1.13 -0.96 4.47
C ALA A 14 1.11 -2.48 4.39
N GLY A 15 0.52 -3.12 5.36
CA GLY A 15 0.40 -4.57 5.42
C GLY A 15 -0.97 -5.03 4.92
N ILE A 16 -1.00 -6.07 4.11
CA ILE A 16 -2.24 -6.78 3.82
C ILE A 16 -2.42 -7.83 4.91
N LEU A 17 -3.48 -7.69 5.71
CA LEU A 17 -3.90 -8.71 6.66
C LEU A 17 -4.75 -9.75 5.93
N LEU A 18 -4.20 -10.93 5.73
CA LEU A 18 -4.95 -12.08 5.26
C LEU A 18 -5.38 -12.89 6.49
N ALA A 19 -6.66 -12.85 6.84
CA ALA A 19 -7.14 -13.53 8.03
C ALA A 19 -8.03 -14.73 7.68
N SER A 20 -7.82 -15.83 8.37
CA SER A 20 -8.67 -17.02 8.31
C SER A 20 -9.57 -17.05 9.53
N ALA A 21 -10.88 -16.82 9.35
CA ALA A 21 -11.86 -17.02 10.39
C ALA A 21 -12.57 -18.36 10.17
N CYS A 22 -12.48 -19.26 11.14
CA CYS A 22 -13.20 -20.54 11.12
C CYS A 22 -14.70 -20.30 11.29
N SER A 23 -15.49 -20.58 10.25
CA SER A 23 -16.92 -20.87 10.43
C SER A 23 -17.05 -22.28 11.03
N GLY A 24 -17.78 -22.38 12.14
CA GLY A 24 -17.88 -23.54 13.02
C GLY A 24 -18.29 -24.89 12.41
N GLY A 25 -17.38 -25.52 11.72
CA GLY A 25 -17.38 -26.95 11.45
C GLY A 25 -16.17 -27.54 12.15
N ARG A 26 -16.37 -28.59 12.93
CA ARG A 26 -15.29 -29.37 13.52
C ARG A 26 -14.39 -29.88 12.37
N ARG A 27 -13.39 -29.08 11.99
CA ARG A 27 -12.24 -29.57 11.24
C ARG A 27 -11.27 -30.14 12.27
N GLU A 28 -10.70 -31.30 11.97
CA GLU A 28 -9.51 -31.78 12.67
C GLU A 28 -8.47 -30.65 12.66
N PRO A 29 -7.70 -30.46 13.74
CA PRO A 29 -6.67 -29.45 13.76
C PRO A 29 -5.76 -29.72 12.55
N ASN A 30 -5.86 -28.90 11.55
CA ASN A 30 -4.88 -28.91 10.46
C ASN A 30 -3.53 -28.71 11.13
N SER A 31 -2.58 -29.59 10.85
CA SER A 31 -1.19 -29.33 11.19
C SER A 31 -0.86 -27.90 10.75
N PRO A 32 -0.13 -27.12 11.58
CA PRO A 32 0.28 -25.78 11.19
C PRO A 32 0.79 -25.83 9.76
N LEU A 33 0.36 -24.86 8.94
CA LEU A 33 0.88 -24.74 7.58
C LEU A 33 2.40 -24.65 7.72
N GLU A 34 3.12 -25.69 7.35
CA GLU A 34 4.58 -25.67 7.34
C GLU A 34 4.98 -24.84 6.13
N VAL A 35 5.13 -23.52 6.36
CA VAL A 35 5.43 -22.57 5.30
C VAL A 35 6.90 -22.73 4.95
N ASP A 36 7.17 -23.22 3.74
CA ASP A 36 8.52 -23.19 3.17
C ASP A 36 8.88 -21.74 2.82
N LEU A 37 9.72 -21.14 3.65
CA LEU A 37 10.21 -19.76 3.45
C LEU A 37 11.44 -19.70 2.52
N THR A 38 11.75 -20.76 1.79
CA THR A 38 12.86 -20.74 0.81
C THR A 38 12.53 -19.75 -0.30
N PRO A 39 13.35 -18.70 -0.51
CA PRO A 39 13.11 -17.74 -1.59
C PRO A 39 13.08 -18.44 -2.95
N ALA A 40 12.09 -18.11 -3.77
CA ALA A 40 12.09 -18.53 -5.16
C ALA A 40 13.29 -17.87 -5.87
N ALA A 41 14.09 -18.69 -6.57
CA ALA A 41 15.25 -18.22 -7.33
C ALA A 41 14.90 -17.92 -8.80
N GLU A 42 13.65 -17.54 -9.08
CA GLU A 42 13.16 -17.25 -10.43
C GLU A 42 13.33 -15.77 -10.76
N GLU A 43 13.54 -15.46 -12.03
CA GLU A 43 13.57 -14.08 -12.54
C GLU A 43 12.20 -13.42 -12.26
N GLY A 44 12.22 -12.20 -11.71
CA GLY A 44 10.99 -11.52 -11.27
C GLY A 44 10.48 -11.94 -9.88
N ALA A 45 11.13 -12.91 -9.21
CA ALA A 45 10.71 -13.35 -7.88
C ALA A 45 10.84 -12.22 -6.85
N VAL A 46 9.76 -11.98 -6.10
CA VAL A 46 9.74 -11.04 -4.97
C VAL A 46 9.79 -11.82 -3.67
N THR A 47 10.49 -11.29 -2.67
CA THR A 47 10.54 -11.87 -1.33
C THR A 47 9.96 -10.86 -0.34
N PRO A 48 8.62 -10.76 -0.26
CA PRO A 48 7.99 -9.81 0.64
C PRO A 48 8.18 -10.25 2.09
N PRO A 49 8.25 -9.31 3.04
CA PRO A 49 8.13 -9.65 4.46
C PRO A 49 6.81 -10.37 4.69
N PHE A 50 6.88 -11.52 5.34
CA PHE A 50 5.70 -12.36 5.58
C PHE A 50 5.76 -12.99 6.96
N TRP A 51 4.65 -12.89 7.70
CA TRP A 51 4.52 -13.48 9.03
C TRP A 51 3.20 -14.22 9.16
N VAL A 52 3.21 -15.21 10.03
CA VAL A 52 2.00 -15.96 10.42
C VAL A 52 1.84 -15.78 11.93
N ALA A 53 0.68 -15.30 12.35
CA ALA A 53 0.26 -15.33 13.75
C ALA A 53 -0.83 -16.39 13.90
N GLU A 54 -0.72 -17.23 14.94
CA GLU A 54 -1.68 -18.29 15.22
C GLU A 54 -2.21 -18.16 16.65
N ASP A 55 -3.51 -18.31 16.80
CA ASP A 55 -4.16 -18.43 18.09
C ASP A 55 -4.06 -19.88 18.57
N GLU A 56 -3.31 -20.12 19.63
CA GLU A 56 -3.04 -21.46 20.17
C GLU A 56 -4.30 -22.20 20.65
N GLN A 57 -5.39 -21.49 20.95
CA GLN A 57 -6.61 -22.09 21.48
C GLN A 57 -7.56 -22.51 20.35
N THR A 58 -7.63 -21.72 19.30
CA THR A 58 -8.59 -21.93 18.20
C THR A 58 -7.94 -22.46 16.92
N GLY A 59 -6.62 -22.38 16.80
CA GLY A 59 -5.89 -22.66 15.56
C GLY A 59 -6.17 -21.63 14.45
N ALA A 60 -6.79 -20.49 14.77
CA ALA A 60 -7.02 -19.43 13.80
C ALA A 60 -5.69 -18.76 13.42
N GLN A 61 -5.48 -18.55 12.12
CA GLN A 61 -4.26 -17.96 11.59
C GLN A 61 -4.53 -16.61 10.97
N VAL A 62 -3.60 -15.68 11.17
CA VAL A 62 -3.52 -14.39 10.48
C VAL A 62 -2.21 -14.34 9.73
N PHE A 63 -2.30 -14.11 8.43
CA PHE A 63 -1.14 -13.92 7.55
C PHE A 63 -0.90 -12.42 7.36
N LEU A 64 0.31 -11.96 7.68
CA LEU A 64 0.73 -10.57 7.52
C LEU A 64 1.71 -10.50 6.37
N LEU A 65 1.33 -9.81 5.31
CA LEU A 65 2.15 -9.58 4.12
C LEU A 65 2.60 -8.13 4.08
N GLY A 66 3.90 -7.89 4.14
CA GLY A 66 4.44 -6.56 3.91
C GLY A 66 4.26 -6.16 2.45
N SER A 67 3.73 -4.96 2.21
CA SER A 67 3.43 -4.50 0.86
C SER A 67 4.38 -3.40 0.39
N MET A 68 4.51 -3.31 -0.92
CA MET A 68 5.11 -2.19 -1.63
C MET A 68 4.06 -1.59 -2.56
N HIS A 69 3.98 -0.27 -2.59
CA HIS A 69 3.01 0.44 -3.44
C HIS A 69 3.39 0.51 -4.93
N ALA A 70 4.52 -0.09 -5.31
CA ALA A 70 4.95 -0.18 -6.71
C ALA A 70 5.71 -1.48 -6.93
N GLY A 71 5.67 -1.99 -8.15
CA GLY A 71 6.33 -3.21 -8.57
C GLY A 71 6.58 -3.23 -10.07
N THR A 72 6.92 -4.42 -10.57
CA THR A 72 7.08 -4.71 -11.99
C THR A 72 5.98 -5.67 -12.46
N GLU A 73 5.68 -5.64 -13.75
CA GLU A 73 4.64 -6.50 -14.35
C GLU A 73 4.94 -8.00 -14.20
N ASP A 74 6.22 -8.34 -14.17
CA ASP A 74 6.73 -9.71 -14.06
C ASP A 74 6.94 -10.19 -12.62
N ALA A 75 6.42 -9.45 -11.63
CA ALA A 75 6.55 -9.83 -10.22
C ALA A 75 5.90 -11.20 -9.93
N VAL A 76 6.70 -12.15 -9.45
CA VAL A 76 6.26 -13.50 -9.07
C VAL A 76 6.32 -13.64 -7.56
N TYR A 77 5.15 -13.87 -6.96
CA TYR A 77 5.05 -14.08 -5.52
C TYR A 77 5.32 -15.54 -5.16
N PRO A 78 6.05 -15.82 -4.05
CA PRO A 78 6.32 -17.17 -3.58
C PRO A 78 5.04 -17.97 -3.33
N GLU A 79 5.11 -19.27 -3.54
CA GLU A 79 3.95 -20.17 -3.41
C GLU A 79 3.33 -20.10 -1.99
N TYR A 80 4.14 -19.94 -0.95
CA TYR A 80 3.63 -19.83 0.43
C TYR A 80 2.73 -18.59 0.62
N VAL A 81 3.03 -17.48 -0.06
CA VAL A 81 2.20 -16.27 -0.03
C VAL A 81 0.89 -16.53 -0.78
N MET A 82 0.99 -17.16 -1.95
CA MET A 82 -0.18 -17.49 -2.77
C MET A 82 -1.08 -18.52 -2.07
N GLU A 83 -0.51 -19.46 -1.35
CA GLU A 83 -1.25 -20.44 -0.56
C GLU A 83 -1.96 -19.78 0.62
N ALA A 84 -1.28 -18.90 1.35
CA ALA A 84 -1.89 -18.11 2.41
C ALA A 84 -3.06 -17.26 1.88
N TYR A 85 -2.89 -16.61 0.72
CA TYR A 85 -3.98 -15.88 0.08
C TYR A 85 -5.15 -16.80 -0.26
N ARG A 86 -4.93 -17.97 -0.87
CA ARG A 86 -6.00 -18.90 -1.23
C ARG A 86 -6.76 -19.41 -0.01
N ASN A 87 -6.05 -19.71 1.07
CA ASN A 87 -6.62 -20.27 2.30
C ASN A 87 -7.27 -19.20 3.21
N SER A 88 -6.99 -17.92 3.03
CA SER A 88 -7.60 -16.87 3.82
C SER A 88 -9.09 -16.69 3.46
N THR A 89 -9.92 -16.43 4.47
CA THR A 89 -11.35 -16.20 4.29
C THR A 89 -11.62 -14.81 3.70
N TYR A 90 -10.84 -13.80 4.09
CA TYR A 90 -10.96 -12.43 3.61
C TYR A 90 -9.56 -11.80 3.45
N ALA A 91 -9.49 -10.74 2.69
CA ALA A 91 -8.34 -9.86 2.60
C ALA A 91 -8.60 -8.58 3.43
N ALA A 92 -7.57 -8.12 4.15
CA ALA A 92 -7.67 -6.89 4.93
C ALA A 92 -6.57 -5.90 4.49
N PRO A 93 -6.80 -5.16 3.40
CA PRO A 93 -5.91 -4.09 2.98
C PRO A 93 -6.07 -2.86 3.87
N GLU A 94 -5.12 -1.95 3.80
CA GLU A 94 -5.24 -0.62 4.38
C GLU A 94 -6.46 0.12 3.80
N LEU A 95 -6.59 0.08 2.47
CA LEU A 95 -7.66 0.69 1.70
C LEU A 95 -7.98 -0.19 0.48
N ASP A 96 -9.26 -0.40 0.17
CA ASP A 96 -9.67 -0.97 -1.11
C ASP A 96 -9.57 0.09 -2.23
N THR A 97 -8.37 0.22 -2.79
CA THR A 97 -8.07 1.20 -3.86
C THR A 97 -8.87 0.94 -5.13
N VAL A 98 -9.30 -0.31 -5.38
CA VAL A 98 -10.11 -0.67 -6.54
C VAL A 98 -11.54 -0.13 -6.36
N ALA A 99 -12.17 -0.40 -5.23
CA ALA A 99 -13.49 0.14 -4.91
C ALA A 99 -13.47 1.67 -4.78
N PHE A 100 -12.46 2.22 -4.10
CA PHE A 100 -12.25 3.66 -3.95
C PHE A 100 -12.22 4.37 -5.30
N SER A 101 -11.44 3.87 -6.25
CA SER A 101 -11.33 4.47 -7.59
C SER A 101 -12.65 4.49 -8.37
N GLY A 102 -13.56 3.59 -8.05
CA GLY A 102 -14.91 3.52 -8.63
C GLY A 102 -15.94 4.47 -8.00
N ASP A 103 -15.66 5.02 -6.80
CA ASP A 103 -16.56 5.96 -6.10
C ASP A 103 -16.11 7.42 -6.29
N GLY A 104 -16.59 8.04 -7.37
CA GLY A 104 -16.23 9.44 -7.69
C GLY A 104 -16.61 10.45 -6.61
N ARG A 105 -17.64 10.18 -5.78
CA ARG A 105 -18.02 11.04 -4.65
C ARG A 105 -16.97 10.96 -3.56
N LEU A 106 -16.60 9.75 -3.16
CA LEU A 106 -15.58 9.51 -2.12
C LEU A 106 -14.21 10.03 -2.56
N VAL A 107 -13.83 9.81 -3.82
CA VAL A 107 -12.60 10.38 -4.40
C VAL A 107 -12.59 11.89 -4.31
N SER A 108 -13.70 12.57 -4.66
CA SER A 108 -13.81 14.03 -4.57
C SER A 108 -13.74 14.54 -3.13
N GLU A 109 -14.38 13.86 -2.19
CA GLU A 109 -14.31 14.17 -0.77
C GLU A 109 -12.88 14.04 -0.26
N CYS A 110 -12.22 12.94 -0.51
CA CYS A 110 -10.84 12.67 -0.10
C CYS A 110 -9.85 13.68 -0.71
N ALA A 111 -10.01 14.03 -1.98
CA ALA A 111 -9.20 15.07 -2.62
C ALA A 111 -9.34 16.43 -1.91
N GLY A 112 -10.49 16.71 -1.30
CA GLY A 112 -10.71 17.92 -0.50
C GLY A 112 -9.80 18.01 0.71
N TYR A 113 -9.48 16.89 1.37
CA TYR A 113 -8.58 16.87 2.53
C TYR A 113 -7.13 17.25 2.19
N LEU A 114 -6.72 17.09 0.93
CA LEU A 114 -5.37 17.41 0.44
C LEU A 114 -5.26 18.85 -0.07
N ARG A 115 -6.33 19.65 -0.04
CA ARG A 115 -6.32 21.04 -0.46
C ARG A 115 -5.99 21.97 0.69
N LEU A 116 -5.30 23.06 0.36
CA LEU A 116 -5.11 24.20 1.25
C LEU A 116 -6.41 25.01 1.30
N ASP A 117 -6.72 25.54 2.47
CA ASP A 117 -7.86 26.43 2.70
C ASP A 117 -7.37 27.83 3.06
N GLY A 118 -7.72 28.82 2.24
CA GLY A 118 -7.40 30.22 2.46
C GLY A 118 -5.92 30.60 2.36
N THR A 119 -5.05 29.68 1.93
CA THR A 119 -3.60 29.90 1.78
C THR A 119 -3.07 29.19 0.52
N THR A 120 -1.80 29.41 0.19
CA THR A 120 -1.14 28.79 -0.95
C THR A 120 0.08 27.96 -0.52
N ALA A 121 0.59 27.13 -1.44
CA ALA A 121 1.81 26.36 -1.20
C ALA A 121 3.01 27.25 -0.89
N ALA A 122 3.08 28.44 -1.50
CA ALA A 122 4.13 29.42 -1.24
C ALA A 122 4.21 29.89 0.22
N GLU A 123 3.10 29.84 0.94
CA GLU A 123 3.05 30.25 2.35
C GLU A 123 3.39 29.12 3.32
N VAL A 124 3.29 27.85 2.89
CA VAL A 124 3.44 26.68 3.78
C VAL A 124 4.64 25.80 3.43
N ILE A 125 5.19 25.89 2.21
CA ILE A 125 6.36 25.11 1.79
C ILE A 125 7.62 25.97 1.96
N PRO A 126 8.58 25.59 2.80
CA PRO A 126 9.87 26.26 2.88
C PRO A 126 10.60 26.24 1.54
N GLU A 127 11.27 27.35 1.20
CA GLU A 127 12.04 27.49 -0.07
C GLU A 127 11.19 27.18 -1.32
N HIS A 128 9.92 27.53 -1.29
CA HIS A 128 8.92 27.21 -2.32
C HIS A 128 9.40 27.46 -3.75
N ASP A 129 10.04 28.62 -4.02
CA ASP A 129 10.51 28.96 -5.37
C ASP A 129 11.52 27.93 -5.88
N GLY A 130 12.44 27.49 -5.02
CA GLY A 130 13.42 26.44 -5.35
C GLY A 130 12.75 25.08 -5.62
N VAL A 131 11.70 24.74 -4.85
CA VAL A 131 10.89 23.55 -5.06
C VAL A 131 10.17 23.61 -6.40
N VAL A 132 9.55 24.76 -6.72
CA VAL A 132 8.87 24.97 -8.00
C VAL A 132 9.83 24.86 -9.19
N GLU A 133 11.02 25.47 -9.09
CA GLU A 133 12.04 25.37 -10.14
C GLU A 133 12.46 23.90 -10.35
N TYR A 134 12.67 23.17 -9.27
CA TYR A 134 13.02 21.76 -9.34
C TYR A 134 11.90 20.91 -9.97
N PHE A 135 10.64 21.13 -9.58
CA PHE A 135 9.49 20.42 -10.16
C PHE A 135 9.32 20.75 -11.65
N ARG A 136 9.57 21.99 -12.06
CA ARG A 136 9.60 22.39 -13.47
C ARG A 136 10.71 21.65 -14.23
N SER A 137 11.89 21.54 -13.66
CA SER A 137 13.01 20.82 -14.28
C SER A 137 12.72 19.33 -14.49
N LEU A 138 11.86 18.74 -13.65
CA LEU A 138 11.39 17.37 -13.77
C LEU A 138 10.16 17.21 -14.69
N GLY A 139 9.56 18.32 -15.12
CA GLY A 139 8.34 18.31 -15.95
C GLY A 139 7.07 17.92 -15.20
N ILE A 140 7.05 18.05 -13.87
CA ILE A 140 5.94 17.62 -13.00
C ILE A 140 5.19 18.78 -12.34
N TYR A 141 5.65 20.02 -12.52
CA TYR A 141 4.96 21.18 -12.00
C TYR A 141 3.72 21.53 -12.82
N ASN A 142 2.64 21.85 -12.12
CA ASN A 142 1.48 22.53 -12.66
C ASN A 142 0.90 23.48 -11.61
N GLU A 143 0.18 24.51 -12.07
CA GLU A 143 -0.33 25.58 -11.17
C GLU A 143 -1.34 25.10 -10.14
N SER A 144 -2.00 23.95 -10.35
CA SER A 144 -2.94 23.41 -9.35
C SER A 144 -2.25 22.94 -8.08
N LEU A 145 -0.95 22.65 -8.13
CA LEU A 145 -0.15 22.29 -6.97
C LEU A 145 -0.12 23.42 -5.93
N GLU A 146 -0.22 24.68 -6.36
CA GLU A 146 -0.22 25.84 -5.45
C GLU A 146 -1.38 25.81 -4.42
N TYR A 147 -2.43 25.06 -4.72
CA TYR A 147 -3.59 24.91 -3.84
C TYR A 147 -3.60 23.58 -3.09
N MET A 148 -2.49 22.83 -3.15
CA MET A 148 -2.38 21.52 -2.54
C MET A 148 -1.43 21.53 -1.36
N LYS A 149 -1.77 20.72 -0.34
CA LYS A 149 -0.94 20.55 0.86
C LYS A 149 0.41 19.90 0.54
N PRO A 150 1.44 20.11 1.37
CA PRO A 150 2.80 19.58 1.13
C PRO A 150 2.86 18.07 0.87
N PHE A 151 1.99 17.29 1.52
CA PHE A 151 1.89 15.85 1.28
C PHE A 151 1.61 15.52 -0.21
N TYR A 152 0.72 16.27 -0.86
CA TYR A 152 0.40 16.04 -2.27
C TYR A 152 1.62 16.31 -3.18
N TRP A 153 2.39 17.37 -2.90
CA TRP A 153 3.64 17.64 -3.60
C TRP A 153 4.62 16.47 -3.47
N THR A 154 4.77 15.94 -2.26
CA THR A 154 5.61 14.77 -2.00
C THR A 154 5.13 13.55 -2.80
N SER A 155 3.82 13.34 -2.89
CA SER A 155 3.23 12.23 -3.66
C SER A 155 3.51 12.36 -5.16
N VAL A 156 3.38 13.57 -5.73
CA VAL A 156 3.70 13.85 -7.13
C VAL A 156 5.17 13.60 -7.40
N PHE A 157 6.06 14.05 -6.53
CA PHE A 157 7.50 13.81 -6.65
C PHE A 157 7.84 12.32 -6.57
N SER A 158 7.29 11.61 -5.58
CA SER A 158 7.51 10.17 -5.41
C SER A 158 7.06 9.37 -6.63
N SER A 159 5.91 9.71 -7.21
CA SER A 159 5.42 9.10 -8.44
C SER A 159 6.36 9.33 -9.63
N ALA A 160 6.90 10.55 -9.74
CA ALA A 160 7.86 10.87 -10.80
C ALA A 160 9.18 10.08 -10.65
N VAL A 161 9.64 9.89 -9.42
CA VAL A 161 10.83 9.06 -9.13
C VAL A 161 10.55 7.60 -9.49
N LEU A 162 9.42 7.04 -9.04
CA LEU A 162 9.03 5.66 -9.34
C LEU A 162 8.98 5.41 -10.86
N ASN A 163 8.36 6.31 -11.62
CA ASN A 163 8.31 6.19 -13.09
C ASN A 163 9.71 6.13 -13.74
N LYS A 164 10.73 6.77 -13.15
CA LYS A 164 12.11 6.71 -13.66
C LYS A 164 12.82 5.39 -13.32
N THR A 165 12.37 4.68 -12.30
CA THR A 165 12.95 3.38 -11.90
C THR A 165 12.34 2.21 -12.66
N GLY A 166 11.30 2.43 -13.47
CA GLY A 166 10.54 1.37 -14.14
C GLY A 166 9.50 0.69 -13.24
N LEU A 167 9.43 1.08 -11.96
CA LEU A 167 8.39 0.60 -11.05
C LEU A 167 7.06 1.33 -11.30
N GLN A 168 5.96 0.60 -11.23
CA GLN A 168 4.63 1.14 -11.47
C GLN A 168 3.69 0.77 -10.31
N THR A 169 2.84 1.70 -9.91
CA THR A 169 1.93 1.52 -8.78
C THR A 169 0.87 0.43 -9.04
N GLN A 170 0.50 0.23 -10.28
CA GLN A 170 -0.44 -0.83 -10.67
C GLN A 170 0.09 -2.25 -10.43
N TYR A 171 1.41 -2.40 -10.33
CA TYR A 171 2.06 -3.68 -10.03
C TYR A 171 2.55 -3.77 -8.58
N GLY A 172 2.12 -2.84 -7.74
CA GLY A 172 2.37 -2.91 -6.30
C GLY A 172 1.73 -4.14 -5.66
N THR A 173 2.33 -4.64 -4.59
CA THR A 173 1.86 -5.82 -3.87
C THR A 173 0.38 -5.69 -3.49
N GLU A 174 0.01 -4.57 -2.88
CA GLU A 174 -1.37 -4.33 -2.44
C GLU A 174 -2.35 -4.34 -3.61
N THR A 175 -2.03 -3.61 -4.70
CA THR A 175 -2.87 -3.58 -5.90
C THR A 175 -3.06 -4.98 -6.48
N THR A 176 -1.97 -5.74 -6.61
CA THR A 176 -2.01 -7.12 -7.12
C THR A 176 -2.96 -8.01 -6.31
N PHE A 177 -2.83 -8.00 -4.98
CA PHE A 177 -3.69 -8.85 -4.13
C PHE A 177 -5.13 -8.34 -4.04
N LEU A 178 -5.37 -7.03 -4.14
CA LEU A 178 -6.71 -6.46 -4.22
C LEU A 178 -7.42 -6.84 -5.53
N GLU A 179 -6.75 -6.72 -6.66
CA GLU A 179 -7.31 -7.14 -7.95
C GLU A 179 -7.64 -8.64 -7.96
N MET A 180 -6.77 -9.46 -7.37
CA MET A 180 -7.04 -10.88 -7.17
C MET A 180 -8.27 -11.10 -6.29
N ALA A 181 -8.39 -10.37 -5.15
CA ALA A 181 -9.51 -10.50 -4.23
C ALA A 181 -10.84 -10.12 -4.89
N HIS A 182 -10.88 -9.04 -5.68
CA HIS A 182 -12.06 -8.64 -6.44
C HIS A 182 -12.43 -9.68 -7.51
N ARG A 183 -11.45 -10.18 -8.29
CA ARG A 183 -11.66 -11.22 -9.29
C ARG A 183 -12.21 -12.50 -8.67
N ASP A 184 -11.65 -12.92 -7.55
CA ASP A 184 -11.98 -14.16 -6.85
C ASP A 184 -13.23 -14.00 -5.95
N ARG A 185 -13.79 -12.78 -5.87
CA ARG A 185 -14.93 -12.41 -5.00
C ARG A 185 -14.65 -12.73 -3.52
N LYS A 186 -13.41 -12.59 -3.12
CA LYS A 186 -13.01 -12.72 -1.73
C LYS A 186 -13.54 -11.52 -0.94
N GLU A 187 -14.01 -11.75 0.28
CA GLU A 187 -14.43 -10.65 1.16
C GLU A 187 -13.25 -9.72 1.42
N ILE A 188 -13.47 -8.41 1.34
CA ILE A 188 -12.47 -7.37 1.63
C ILE A 188 -12.94 -6.58 2.84
N ARG A 189 -12.05 -6.40 3.81
CA ARG A 189 -12.28 -5.64 5.05
C ARG A 189 -11.16 -4.64 5.23
N GLU A 190 -11.44 -3.38 4.93
CA GLU A 190 -10.45 -2.31 5.09
C GLU A 190 -10.05 -2.12 6.55
N VAL A 191 -8.76 -1.85 6.78
CA VAL A 191 -8.22 -1.56 8.12
C VAL A 191 -8.44 -0.09 8.49
N GLU A 192 -8.24 0.84 7.55
CA GLU A 192 -8.33 2.28 7.80
C GLU A 192 -9.51 2.93 7.08
N GLY A 193 -9.69 2.64 5.81
CA GLY A 193 -10.65 3.30 4.94
C GLY A 193 -10.19 4.66 4.41
N ALA A 194 -10.69 5.03 3.21
CA ALA A 194 -10.20 6.17 2.44
C ALA A 194 -10.28 7.51 3.19
N ALA A 195 -11.44 7.83 3.77
CA ALA A 195 -11.64 9.14 4.41
C ALA A 195 -10.71 9.36 5.61
N ALA A 196 -10.46 8.32 6.41
CA ALA A 196 -9.56 8.40 7.56
C ALA A 196 -8.11 8.61 7.10
N GLN A 197 -7.66 7.83 6.12
CA GLN A 197 -6.32 7.90 5.58
C GLN A 197 -6.03 9.26 4.94
N TYR A 198 -6.90 9.74 4.04
CA TYR A 198 -6.71 11.04 3.37
C TYR A 198 -6.79 12.22 4.34
N LYS A 199 -7.63 12.14 5.37
CA LYS A 199 -7.69 13.16 6.42
C LYS A 199 -6.40 13.23 7.22
N MET A 200 -5.80 12.07 7.56
CA MET A 200 -4.52 12.00 8.24
C MET A 200 -3.38 12.55 7.38
N MET A 201 -3.34 12.18 6.08
CA MET A 201 -2.34 12.69 5.12
C MET A 201 -2.45 14.21 4.91
N GLY A 202 -3.65 14.76 5.06
CA GLY A 202 -3.93 16.19 4.92
C GLY A 202 -3.88 16.98 6.22
N SER A 203 -3.41 16.38 7.33
CA SER A 203 -3.33 17.06 8.63
C SER A 203 -2.09 17.94 8.78
#